data_5685af66826e08b656ab28ca48c28efd
#
_entry.id   5685af66826e08b656ab28ca48c28efd
#
_cell.length_a   1.000
_cell.length_b   1.000
_cell.length_c   1.000
_cell.angle_alpha   90.00
_cell.angle_beta   90.00
_cell.angle_gamma   90.00
#
_symmetry.space_group_name_H-M   'P 1'
#
loop_
_entity.id
_entity.type
_entity.pdbx_description
1 polymer ?
#
loop_
_entity_poly.entity_id
_entity_poly.type
_entity_poly.pdbx_seq_one_letter_code
_entity_poly.pdbx_strand_id
1 'polypeptide(L)'
;MRFLATGMRLLLVLCLLLSLGLATACSRSDDAGGGEETAVSDSSSSSDDESGEKKRQRKKDKDGEEDEEDEEEAVPIEVVSLVRGQIESVLRFSTNLEAENEVQVFAEAERRITHLMVEEGDDVAKGQLLLRLQDEAQRTEVARVESQLAKAKREYERQTNLWEQQLISEETYSEATVNLEQLELALRDAKRELGYTEVRAPIKGTITERFVNVGDQVTVNQHLFDIVDFDSIVARVYVPEKELYRLQPGQVARLFAEAAGTDARTGTVDRLAPRVDPKSGTVKVTVAIPRSENLLPGMYVTVELITEVHEDAVLVPKKALVYDADQIFVFRMKDDETVERLLIQAALQDRDHIEPAGILEAGDRVVVGGQSSLKDGSMVRLVGTEQPGEADSGEETAS
;
A
#
# COMPACT_ATOMS: atom_id res chain seq x y z
N MET A 1 -20.42 9.43 -54.45
CA MET A 1 -19.99 8.11 -53.97
C MET A 1 -19.01 7.38 -54.91
N ARG A 2 -18.09 8.07 -55.61
CA ARG A 2 -17.12 7.42 -56.54
C ARG A 2 -15.66 7.79 -56.24
N PHE A 3 -15.37 8.58 -55.21
CA PHE A 3 -13.99 9.00 -54.88
C PHE A 3 -13.37 8.28 -53.66
N LEU A 4 -14.14 7.47 -52.87
CA LEU A 4 -13.60 6.72 -51.72
C LEU A 4 -13.03 5.34 -52.05
N ALA A 5 -13.29 4.81 -53.27
CA ALA A 5 -12.87 3.45 -53.61
C ALA A 5 -11.43 3.35 -54.18
N THR A 6 -10.83 4.47 -54.58
CA THR A 6 -9.50 4.49 -55.20
C THR A 6 -8.37 4.62 -54.16
N GLY A 7 -8.62 5.26 -53.00
CA GLY A 7 -7.63 5.44 -51.93
C GLY A 7 -7.34 4.15 -51.17
N MET A 8 -8.36 3.29 -50.99
CA MET A 8 -8.24 2.04 -50.19
C MET A 8 -7.50 0.92 -50.96
N ARG A 9 -7.48 0.98 -52.30
CA ARG A 9 -6.73 0.00 -53.12
C ARG A 9 -5.24 0.32 -53.20
N LEU A 10 -4.84 1.59 -53.09
CA LEU A 10 -3.44 2.00 -53.07
C LEU A 10 -2.73 1.68 -51.75
N LEU A 11 -3.45 1.72 -50.66
CA LEU A 11 -2.91 1.40 -49.30
C LEU A 11 -2.66 -0.11 -49.13
N LEU A 12 -3.48 -0.98 -49.73
CA LEU A 12 -3.35 -2.44 -49.64
C LEU A 12 -2.17 -2.96 -50.48
N VAL A 13 -1.81 -2.32 -51.57
CA VAL A 13 -0.65 -2.68 -52.39
C VAL A 13 0.65 -2.24 -51.75
N LEU A 14 0.66 -1.14 -50.99
CA LEU A 14 1.85 -0.66 -50.28
C LEU A 14 2.18 -1.55 -49.03
N CYS A 15 1.19 -2.11 -48.35
CA CYS A 15 1.41 -3.06 -47.24
C CYS A 15 1.91 -4.43 -47.73
N LEU A 16 1.54 -4.85 -48.95
CA LEU A 16 1.96 -6.15 -49.47
C LEU A 16 3.43 -6.16 -49.96
N LEU A 17 3.98 -5.00 -50.32
CA LEU A 17 5.37 -4.85 -50.74
C LEU A 17 6.35 -4.69 -49.58
N LEU A 18 5.87 -4.37 -48.38
CA LEU A 18 6.71 -4.24 -47.20
C LEU A 18 6.91 -5.57 -46.40
N SER A 19 6.13 -6.61 -46.74
CA SER A 19 6.22 -7.93 -46.04
C SER A 19 7.12 -8.95 -46.76
N LEU A 20 7.73 -8.60 -47.92
CA LEU A 20 8.58 -9.51 -48.69
C LEU A 20 10.09 -9.22 -48.56
N GLY A 21 10.50 -8.33 -47.66
CA GLY A 21 11.90 -7.87 -47.52
C GLY A 21 12.68 -8.39 -46.31
N LEU A 22 12.14 -9.30 -45.48
CA LEU A 22 12.79 -9.72 -44.20
C LEU A 22 13.05 -11.22 -44.09
N ALA A 23 13.38 -11.88 -45.17
CA ALA A 23 13.77 -13.30 -45.10
C ALA A 23 15.02 -13.56 -45.94
N THR A 24 16.19 -13.05 -45.55
CA THR A 24 17.51 -13.55 -45.95
C THR A 24 18.59 -12.85 -45.14
N ALA A 25 19.01 -13.46 -44.02
CA ALA A 25 20.36 -13.38 -43.47
C ALA A 25 20.46 -14.28 -42.23
N CYS A 26 20.63 -15.56 -42.48
CA CYS A 26 21.29 -16.49 -41.56
C CYS A 26 22.15 -17.40 -42.39
N SER A 27 23.45 -17.17 -42.47
CA SER A 27 24.45 -18.15 -42.86
C SER A 27 25.83 -17.71 -42.41
N ARG A 28 26.37 -18.47 -41.42
CA ARG A 28 27.69 -19.10 -41.45
C ARG A 28 28.96 -18.26 -41.17
N SER A 29 29.63 -18.70 -40.12
CA SER A 29 31.05 -19.12 -40.03
C SER A 29 31.30 -19.60 -38.62
N ASP A 30 31.49 -20.86 -38.39
CA ASP A 30 32.61 -21.75 -38.20
C ASP A 30 33.91 -20.97 -37.87
N ASP A 31 34.52 -21.24 -36.74
CA ASP A 31 35.68 -22.12 -36.58
C ASP A 31 36.30 -21.99 -35.18
N ALA A 32 36.55 -23.16 -34.63
CA ALA A 32 37.74 -23.78 -34.07
C ALA A 32 38.21 -23.42 -32.65
N GLY A 33 38.34 -24.47 -31.93
CA GLY A 33 39.49 -24.86 -31.11
C GLY A 33 39.19 -25.00 -29.63
N GLY A 34 39.10 -26.16 -29.23
CA GLY A 34 40.04 -27.12 -28.73
C GLY A 34 39.77 -27.45 -27.29
N GLY A 35 39.41 -28.65 -27.01
CA GLY A 35 40.03 -29.68 -26.25
C GLY A 35 39.91 -29.47 -24.72
N GLU A 36 39.55 -30.37 -23.88
CA GLU A 36 39.88 -31.78 -23.81
C GLU A 36 38.95 -32.43 -22.79
N GLU A 37 38.48 -33.60 -23.16
CA GLU A 37 37.84 -34.62 -22.31
C GLU A 37 38.80 -35.10 -21.23
N THR A 38 38.31 -35.51 -20.09
CA THR A 38 38.56 -36.87 -19.61
C THR A 38 37.47 -37.38 -18.71
N ALA A 39 37.03 -38.53 -19.13
CA ALA A 39 36.00 -39.37 -18.53
C ALA A 39 36.57 -40.27 -17.40
N VAL A 40 35.65 -40.66 -16.53
CA VAL A 40 35.39 -42.01 -16.00
C VAL A 40 36.59 -42.91 -15.73
N SER A 41 36.68 -43.44 -14.49
CA SER A 41 36.66 -44.91 -14.28
C SER A 41 36.60 -45.25 -12.79
N ASP A 42 35.62 -46.01 -12.51
CA ASP A 42 35.42 -47.12 -11.59
C ASP A 42 36.65 -48.03 -11.49
N SER A 43 37.01 -48.48 -10.27
CA SER A 43 37.34 -49.86 -10.03
C SER A 43 37.72 -50.15 -8.57
N SER A 44 36.96 -51.04 -8.00
CA SER A 44 37.16 -52.01 -6.96
C SER A 44 38.57 -52.71 -6.93
N SER A 45 38.99 -53.10 -5.73
CA SER A 45 39.47 -54.42 -5.26
C SER A 45 40.49 -54.21 -4.15
N SER A 46 40.20 -54.70 -2.94
CA SER A 46 40.54 -55.97 -2.34
C SER A 46 42.02 -56.28 -2.25
N SER A 47 42.45 -56.54 -1.06
CA SER A 47 43.22 -57.68 -0.49
C SER A 47 44.18 -57.21 0.62
N ASP A 48 43.94 -57.75 1.83
CA ASP A 48 44.68 -58.78 2.54
C ASP A 48 46.17 -58.43 2.80
N ASP A 49 46.57 -58.35 4.02
CA ASP A 49 47.16 -59.39 4.82
C ASP A 49 47.91 -58.89 6.08
N GLU A 50 47.64 -59.57 7.12
CA GLU A 50 48.44 -60.24 8.10
C GLU A 50 49.32 -59.54 9.14
N SER A 51 48.98 -59.91 10.33
CA SER A 51 49.85 -60.37 11.43
C SER A 51 50.60 -59.36 12.27
N GLY A 52 50.37 -59.49 13.58
CA GLY A 52 51.23 -58.93 14.61
C GLY A 52 50.70 -59.06 16.03
N GLU A 53 50.48 -60.28 16.45
CA GLU A 53 50.21 -60.71 17.83
C GLU A 53 51.39 -60.34 18.76
N LYS A 54 51.12 -59.66 19.89
CA LYS A 54 51.89 -59.82 21.12
C LYS A 54 51.04 -59.55 22.38
N LYS A 55 50.68 -60.70 22.99
CA LYS A 55 50.30 -60.84 24.39
C LYS A 55 51.31 -60.20 25.31
N ARG A 56 50.84 -59.53 26.38
CA ARG A 56 51.32 -59.70 27.77
C ARG A 56 50.31 -59.20 28.76
N GLN A 57 49.82 -60.08 29.44
CA GLN A 57 49.27 -60.41 30.73
C GLN A 57 49.48 -59.38 31.87
N ARG A 58 48.37 -59.25 32.59
CA ARG A 58 48.14 -59.18 34.06
C ARG A 58 48.89 -58.18 34.92
N LYS A 59 48.12 -57.26 35.57
CA LYS A 59 48.04 -57.26 37.01
C LYS A 59 46.70 -56.79 37.53
N LYS A 60 46.11 -57.53 38.37
CA LYS A 60 44.90 -57.36 39.15
C LYS A 60 45.38 -56.78 40.48
N ASP A 61 44.86 -55.67 40.92
CA ASP A 61 44.68 -55.24 42.30
C ASP A 61 43.55 -54.16 42.29
N LYS A 62 42.70 -54.23 42.94
CA LYS A 62 41.70 -54.28 43.98
C LYS A 62 41.51 -52.90 44.58
N ASP A 63 40.20 -52.56 44.67
CA ASP A 63 39.57 -51.71 45.64
C ASP A 63 39.76 -50.18 45.58
N GLY A 64 38.63 -49.50 45.37
CA GLY A 64 38.36 -48.10 45.59
C GLY A 64 37.06 -47.72 44.88
N GLU A 65 35.90 -48.09 45.38
CA GLU A 65 34.65 -47.39 45.16
C GLU A 65 34.83 -46.03 45.84
N GLU A 66 35.20 -45.02 45.08
CA GLU A 66 34.91 -43.63 45.40
C GLU A 66 33.69 -43.31 44.54
N ASP A 67 32.56 -43.21 45.19
CA ASP A 67 31.40 -42.48 44.74
C ASP A 67 31.86 -41.03 44.46
N GLU A 68 32.28 -40.75 43.22
CA GLU A 68 32.25 -39.39 42.70
C GLU A 68 30.78 -39.00 42.59
N GLU A 69 30.23 -38.43 43.73
CA GLU A 69 29.10 -37.55 43.66
C GLU A 69 29.53 -36.43 42.67
N ASP A 70 29.08 -36.53 41.41
CA ASP A 70 29.07 -35.40 40.48
C ASP A 70 28.33 -34.28 41.19
N GLU A 71 29.06 -33.41 41.91
CA GLU A 71 28.52 -32.10 42.29
C GLU A 71 28.17 -31.40 40.99
N GLU A 72 26.88 -31.49 40.57
CA GLU A 72 26.35 -30.73 39.46
C GLU A 72 26.60 -29.25 39.77
N GLU A 73 27.66 -28.68 39.15
CA GLU A 73 28.01 -27.27 39.28
C GLU A 73 26.77 -26.44 38.87
N ALA A 74 26.19 -25.71 39.79
CA ALA A 74 25.03 -24.88 39.56
C ALA A 74 25.30 -23.85 38.45
N VAL A 75 24.56 -23.94 37.34
CA VAL A 75 24.73 -23.07 36.18
C VAL A 75 24.30 -21.63 36.52
N PRO A 76 25.15 -20.61 36.28
CA PRO A 76 24.80 -19.22 36.53
C PRO A 76 23.72 -18.78 35.51
N ILE A 77 22.61 -18.23 36.02
CA ILE A 77 21.48 -17.76 35.18
C ILE A 77 21.00 -16.36 35.59
N GLU A 78 20.39 -15.70 34.62
CA GLU A 78 19.60 -14.48 34.82
C GLU A 78 18.13 -14.83 34.66
N VAL A 79 17.28 -14.29 35.54
CA VAL A 79 15.83 -14.53 35.52
C VAL A 79 15.06 -13.23 35.48
N VAL A 80 13.88 -13.29 34.88
CA VAL A 80 12.88 -12.22 34.94
C VAL A 80 11.56 -12.78 35.45
N SER A 81 10.87 -12.03 36.31
CA SER A 81 9.52 -12.39 36.77
C SER A 81 8.50 -11.95 35.70
N LEU A 82 7.61 -12.87 35.34
CA LEU A 82 6.55 -12.58 34.34
C LEU A 82 5.51 -11.63 34.95
N VAL A 83 5.13 -10.67 34.15
CA VAL A 83 4.10 -9.68 34.48
C VAL A 83 2.92 -9.81 33.53
N ARG A 84 1.75 -9.33 33.96
CA ARG A 84 0.62 -9.17 33.04
C ARG A 84 0.66 -7.81 32.40
N GLY A 85 0.26 -7.76 31.15
CA GLY A 85 0.22 -6.53 30.38
C GLY A 85 -0.54 -6.69 29.07
N GLN A 86 -0.60 -5.61 28.32
CA GLN A 86 -1.20 -5.60 27.00
C GLN A 86 -0.21 -6.16 25.98
N ILE A 87 -0.70 -7.06 25.14
CA ILE A 87 0.01 -7.56 23.96
C ILE A 87 -0.84 -7.39 22.71
N GLU A 88 -0.23 -6.96 21.61
CA GLU A 88 -0.92 -6.69 20.37
C GLU A 88 -0.27 -7.47 19.23
N SER A 89 -1.10 -8.13 18.46
CA SER A 89 -0.65 -8.70 17.18
C SER A 89 -0.81 -7.68 16.08
N VAL A 90 0.26 -7.37 15.39
CA VAL A 90 0.28 -6.38 14.30
C VAL A 90 0.77 -6.98 13.01
N LEU A 91 0.13 -6.61 11.90
CA LEU A 91 0.64 -6.84 10.56
C LEU A 91 1.28 -5.55 10.05
N ARG A 92 2.57 -5.62 9.70
CA ARG A 92 3.35 -4.45 9.26
C ARG A 92 3.53 -4.46 7.75
N PHE A 93 3.19 -3.35 7.11
CA PHE A 93 3.35 -3.11 5.69
C PHE A 93 3.94 -1.72 5.45
N SER A 94 4.61 -1.57 4.31
CA SER A 94 5.12 -0.28 3.88
C SER A 94 4.49 0.10 2.55
N THR A 95 4.12 1.38 2.42
CA THR A 95 3.48 1.91 1.22
C THR A 95 3.70 3.42 1.13
N ASN A 96 3.30 4.02 0.01
CA ASN A 96 3.22 5.46 -0.09
C ASN A 96 1.79 5.94 0.20
N LEU A 97 1.65 7.12 0.78
CA LEU A 97 0.37 7.79 0.91
C LEU A 97 -0.15 8.21 -0.46
N GLU A 98 -1.44 8.08 -0.64
CA GLU A 98 -2.13 8.52 -1.86
C GLU A 98 -3.32 9.39 -1.48
N ALA A 99 -3.67 10.34 -2.34
CA ALA A 99 -4.97 10.99 -2.23
C ALA A 99 -6.02 10.12 -2.94
N GLU A 100 -7.16 9.89 -2.31
CA GLU A 100 -8.24 9.15 -2.96
C GLU A 100 -8.94 10.00 -4.02
N ASN A 101 -9.06 11.30 -3.75
CA ASN A 101 -9.64 12.29 -4.63
C ASN A 101 -8.55 13.19 -5.19
N GLU A 102 -8.08 12.86 -6.37
CA GLU A 102 -7.13 13.63 -7.17
C GLU A 102 -7.70 13.80 -8.56
N VAL A 103 -7.66 15.01 -9.12
CA VAL A 103 -8.23 15.30 -10.42
C VAL A 103 -7.30 16.21 -11.22
N GLN A 104 -7.04 15.82 -12.45
CA GLN A 104 -6.39 16.64 -13.47
C GLN A 104 -7.45 17.47 -14.20
N VAL A 105 -7.25 18.78 -14.26
CA VAL A 105 -8.15 19.71 -14.92
C VAL A 105 -7.62 20.03 -16.31
N PHE A 106 -8.46 19.83 -17.32
CA PHE A 106 -8.10 20.04 -18.73
C PHE A 106 -8.94 21.18 -19.33
N ALA A 107 -8.38 21.83 -20.38
CA ALA A 107 -9.09 22.83 -21.16
C ALA A 107 -10.15 22.17 -22.05
N GLU A 108 -11.37 22.73 -22.06
CA GLU A 108 -12.46 22.29 -22.94
C GLU A 108 -12.57 23.13 -24.23
N ALA A 109 -11.87 24.27 -24.28
CA ALA A 109 -11.87 25.17 -25.45
C ALA A 109 -10.45 25.62 -25.79
N GLU A 110 -10.21 25.86 -27.09
CA GLU A 110 -8.95 26.43 -27.61
C GLU A 110 -9.02 27.95 -27.60
N ARG A 111 -8.37 28.61 -26.59
CA ARG A 111 -8.39 30.08 -26.44
C ARG A 111 -7.22 30.55 -25.59
N ARG A 112 -7.03 31.90 -25.61
CA ARG A 112 -6.05 32.56 -24.75
C ARG A 112 -6.57 32.72 -23.33
N ILE A 113 -5.70 32.52 -22.33
CA ILE A 113 -5.97 32.80 -20.91
C ILE A 113 -5.93 34.31 -20.69
N THR A 114 -7.03 34.86 -20.21
CA THR A 114 -7.15 36.31 -19.87
C THR A 114 -6.92 36.56 -18.38
N HIS A 115 -7.41 35.70 -17.53
CA HIS A 115 -7.30 35.85 -16.07
C HIS A 115 -6.99 34.48 -15.46
N LEU A 116 -6.08 34.49 -14.49
CA LEU A 116 -5.75 33.38 -13.61
C LEU A 116 -6.09 33.82 -12.19
N MET A 117 -6.85 33.02 -11.46
CA MET A 117 -7.45 33.43 -10.17
C MET A 117 -6.91 32.61 -9.01
N VAL A 118 -6.01 31.68 -9.27
CA VAL A 118 -5.47 30.75 -8.29
C VAL A 118 -4.00 30.47 -8.59
N GLU A 119 -3.24 30.17 -7.54
CA GLU A 119 -1.83 29.79 -7.60
C GLU A 119 -1.63 28.38 -7.01
N GLU A 120 -0.42 27.82 -7.18
CA GLU A 120 -0.02 26.60 -6.51
C GLU A 120 -0.04 26.77 -4.99
N GLY A 121 -0.63 25.80 -4.28
CA GLY A 121 -0.84 25.86 -2.84
C GLY A 121 -2.18 26.45 -2.40
N ASP A 122 -2.97 27.04 -3.30
CA ASP A 122 -4.27 27.58 -2.95
C ASP A 122 -5.33 26.50 -2.73
N ASP A 123 -6.12 26.65 -1.67
CA ASP A 123 -7.29 25.82 -1.42
C ASP A 123 -8.48 26.30 -2.26
N VAL A 124 -9.13 25.40 -2.97
CA VAL A 124 -10.28 25.68 -3.84
C VAL A 124 -11.51 24.88 -3.45
N ALA A 125 -12.66 25.51 -3.54
CA ALA A 125 -13.95 24.86 -3.37
C ALA A 125 -14.42 24.25 -4.70
N LYS A 126 -15.23 23.19 -4.64
CA LYS A 126 -15.88 22.62 -5.83
C LYS A 126 -16.70 23.71 -6.57
N GLY A 127 -16.47 23.85 -7.89
CA GLY A 127 -17.12 24.85 -8.73
C GLY A 127 -16.45 26.23 -8.70
N GLN A 128 -15.42 26.44 -7.89
CA GLN A 128 -14.66 27.71 -7.86
C GLN A 128 -13.99 27.95 -9.21
N LEU A 129 -14.01 29.21 -9.67
CA LEU A 129 -13.37 29.62 -10.92
C LEU A 129 -11.85 29.65 -10.72
N LEU A 130 -11.13 28.91 -11.56
CA LEU A 130 -9.66 28.80 -11.54
C LEU A 130 -9.02 29.77 -12.52
N LEU A 131 -9.51 29.78 -13.77
CA LEU A 131 -9.07 30.71 -14.79
C LEU A 131 -10.22 31.04 -15.76
N ARG A 132 -10.04 32.14 -16.49
CA ARG A 132 -10.94 32.55 -17.55
C ARG A 132 -10.17 32.66 -18.86
N LEU A 133 -10.75 32.05 -19.88
CA LEU A 133 -10.31 32.20 -21.27
C LEU A 133 -10.95 33.41 -21.91
N GLN A 134 -10.48 33.82 -23.08
CA GLN A 134 -11.06 34.88 -23.89
C GLN A 134 -12.49 34.50 -24.31
N ASP A 135 -13.49 35.31 -23.94
CA ASP A 135 -14.92 34.97 -24.00
C ASP A 135 -15.80 35.98 -24.75
N GLU A 136 -15.22 37.09 -25.27
CA GLU A 136 -16.03 38.18 -25.86
C GLU A 136 -16.92 37.71 -27.02
N ALA A 137 -16.41 36.81 -27.88
CA ALA A 137 -17.17 36.26 -29.00
C ALA A 137 -18.36 35.43 -28.53
N GLN A 138 -18.15 34.58 -27.48
CA GLN A 138 -19.17 33.69 -26.92
C GLN A 138 -20.25 34.50 -26.18
N ARG A 139 -19.85 35.53 -25.43
CA ARG A 139 -20.82 36.46 -24.80
C ARG A 139 -21.69 37.16 -25.83
N THR A 140 -21.09 37.60 -26.96
CA THR A 140 -21.83 38.23 -28.06
C THR A 140 -22.78 37.21 -28.69
N GLU A 141 -22.37 35.97 -28.89
CA GLU A 141 -23.22 34.93 -29.46
C GLU A 141 -24.39 34.59 -28.54
N VAL A 142 -24.16 34.42 -27.23
CA VAL A 142 -25.25 34.24 -26.24
C VAL A 142 -26.25 35.39 -26.34
N ALA A 143 -25.79 36.64 -26.31
CA ALA A 143 -26.65 37.81 -26.40
C ALA A 143 -27.45 37.87 -27.70
N ARG A 144 -26.84 37.47 -28.83
CA ARG A 144 -27.52 37.39 -30.15
C ARG A 144 -28.65 36.35 -30.11
N VAL A 145 -28.37 35.13 -29.64
CA VAL A 145 -29.36 34.05 -29.58
C VAL A 145 -30.47 34.38 -28.56
N GLU A 146 -30.14 34.98 -27.41
CA GLU A 146 -31.14 35.47 -26.43
C GLU A 146 -32.12 36.45 -27.03
N SER A 147 -31.63 37.41 -27.86
CA SER A 147 -32.49 38.35 -28.56
C SER A 147 -33.39 37.66 -29.57
N GLN A 148 -32.90 36.67 -30.31
CA GLN A 148 -33.69 35.89 -31.27
C GLN A 148 -34.77 35.06 -30.54
N LEU A 149 -34.39 34.38 -29.44
CA LEU A 149 -35.33 33.61 -28.62
C LEU A 149 -36.45 34.51 -28.04
N ALA A 150 -36.07 35.69 -27.54
CA ALA A 150 -37.08 36.65 -27.02
C ALA A 150 -38.07 37.09 -28.09
N LYS A 151 -37.61 37.21 -29.37
CA LYS A 151 -38.53 37.49 -30.50
C LYS A 151 -39.42 36.27 -30.79
N ALA A 152 -38.86 35.08 -30.85
CA ALA A 152 -39.62 33.85 -31.12
C ALA A 152 -40.66 33.56 -30.02
N LYS A 153 -40.35 33.79 -28.73
CA LYS A 153 -41.28 33.65 -27.61
C LYS A 153 -42.51 34.56 -27.80
N ARG A 154 -42.31 35.83 -28.14
CA ARG A 154 -43.43 36.73 -28.41
C ARG A 154 -44.25 36.30 -29.61
N GLU A 155 -43.62 35.76 -30.65
CA GLU A 155 -44.31 35.25 -31.85
C GLU A 155 -45.14 34.01 -31.48
N TYR A 156 -44.53 33.06 -30.76
CA TYR A 156 -45.21 31.84 -30.28
C TYR A 156 -46.44 32.20 -29.41
N GLU A 157 -46.30 33.11 -28.44
CA GLU A 157 -47.41 33.58 -27.61
C GLU A 157 -48.55 34.18 -28.45
N ARG A 158 -48.19 34.96 -29.46
CA ARG A 158 -49.18 35.52 -30.38
C ARG A 158 -49.90 34.42 -31.19
N GLN A 159 -49.12 33.43 -31.76
CA GLN A 159 -49.71 32.35 -32.53
C GLN A 159 -50.57 31.43 -31.63
N THR A 160 -50.15 31.17 -30.38
CA THR A 160 -50.96 30.44 -29.40
C THR A 160 -52.35 31.09 -29.18
N ASN A 161 -52.35 32.39 -28.94
CA ASN A 161 -53.62 33.13 -28.76
C ASN A 161 -54.51 33.07 -29.99
N LEU A 162 -53.95 33.14 -31.22
CA LEU A 162 -54.72 33.05 -32.48
C LEU A 162 -55.20 31.59 -32.74
N TRP A 163 -54.40 30.61 -32.36
CA TRP A 163 -54.78 29.19 -32.45
C TRP A 163 -55.94 28.85 -31.54
N GLU A 164 -55.90 29.28 -30.30
CA GLU A 164 -57.02 29.14 -29.33
C GLU A 164 -58.32 29.74 -29.83
N GLN A 165 -58.21 30.84 -30.62
CA GLN A 165 -59.35 31.49 -31.27
C GLN A 165 -59.70 30.85 -32.62
N GLN A 166 -59.04 29.78 -33.04
CA GLN A 166 -59.23 29.08 -34.35
C GLN A 166 -59.00 29.99 -35.57
N LEU A 167 -58.10 30.98 -35.46
CA LEU A 167 -57.85 31.96 -36.51
C LEU A 167 -56.64 31.63 -37.39
N ILE A 168 -55.87 30.57 -37.06
CA ILE A 168 -54.72 30.11 -37.83
C ILE A 168 -54.78 28.60 -38.04
N SER A 169 -53.94 28.11 -39.00
CA SER A 169 -53.82 26.69 -39.28
C SER A 169 -52.90 26.01 -38.24
N GLU A 170 -53.08 24.70 -38.07
CA GLU A 170 -52.20 23.85 -37.26
C GLU A 170 -50.73 23.94 -37.71
N GLU A 171 -50.48 24.02 -39.01
CA GLU A 171 -49.16 24.19 -39.63
C GLU A 171 -48.46 25.45 -39.08
N THR A 172 -49.15 26.61 -39.13
CA THR A 172 -48.60 27.88 -38.70
C THR A 172 -48.27 27.87 -37.18
N TYR A 173 -49.13 27.26 -36.36
CA TYR A 173 -48.88 27.09 -34.95
C TYR A 173 -47.69 26.15 -34.70
N SER A 174 -47.64 25.00 -35.42
CA SER A 174 -46.53 24.04 -35.33
C SER A 174 -45.19 24.66 -35.73
N GLU A 175 -45.15 25.44 -36.82
CA GLU A 175 -43.94 26.17 -37.22
C GLU A 175 -43.41 27.10 -36.13
N ALA A 176 -44.30 27.86 -35.48
CA ALA A 176 -43.91 28.76 -34.36
C ALA A 176 -43.34 27.96 -33.15
N THR A 177 -43.93 26.78 -32.86
CA THR A 177 -43.48 25.91 -31.78
C THR A 177 -42.09 25.34 -32.11
N VAL A 178 -41.89 24.81 -33.30
CA VAL A 178 -40.60 24.23 -33.73
C VAL A 178 -39.50 25.30 -33.73
N ASN A 179 -39.80 26.50 -34.22
CA ASN A 179 -38.86 27.63 -34.23
C ASN A 179 -38.44 28.04 -32.81
N LEU A 180 -39.39 28.06 -31.85
CA LEU A 180 -39.10 28.32 -30.46
C LEU A 180 -38.17 27.28 -29.87
N GLU A 181 -38.45 25.97 -30.05
CA GLU A 181 -37.65 24.85 -29.56
C GLU A 181 -36.22 24.91 -30.16
N GLN A 182 -36.09 25.20 -31.45
CA GLN A 182 -34.77 25.32 -32.11
C GLN A 182 -33.91 26.42 -31.48
N LEU A 183 -34.53 27.60 -31.17
CA LEU A 183 -33.80 28.68 -30.56
C LEU A 183 -33.50 28.46 -29.07
N GLU A 184 -34.31 27.68 -28.36
CA GLU A 184 -34.00 27.23 -27.00
C GLU A 184 -32.80 26.28 -26.97
N LEU A 185 -32.69 25.38 -27.93
CA LEU A 185 -31.54 24.50 -28.12
C LEU A 185 -30.28 25.32 -28.51
N ALA A 186 -30.41 26.25 -29.46
CA ALA A 186 -29.32 27.12 -29.85
C ALA A 186 -28.79 27.98 -28.67
N LEU A 187 -29.67 28.48 -27.81
CA LEU A 187 -29.25 29.19 -26.60
C LEU A 187 -28.49 28.28 -25.62
N ARG A 188 -28.95 27.05 -25.43
CA ARG A 188 -28.27 26.08 -24.59
C ARG A 188 -26.87 25.78 -25.09
N ASP A 189 -26.71 25.61 -26.41
CA ASP A 189 -25.42 25.40 -27.04
C ASP A 189 -24.50 26.60 -26.90
N ALA A 190 -24.98 27.81 -27.17
CA ALA A 190 -24.20 29.05 -26.99
C ALA A 190 -23.75 29.23 -25.52
N LYS A 191 -24.62 28.92 -24.55
CA LYS A 191 -24.28 28.99 -23.11
C LYS A 191 -23.25 27.91 -22.72
N ARG A 192 -23.30 26.72 -23.31
CA ARG A 192 -22.30 25.66 -23.08
C ARG A 192 -20.92 26.09 -23.60
N GLU A 193 -20.87 26.64 -24.83
CA GLU A 193 -19.63 27.19 -25.40
C GLU A 193 -19.04 28.34 -24.57
N LEU A 194 -19.89 29.18 -24.02
CA LEU A 194 -19.45 30.20 -23.04
C LEU A 194 -18.97 29.55 -21.75
N GLY A 195 -19.63 28.50 -21.28
CA GLY A 195 -19.22 27.74 -20.08
C GLY A 195 -17.80 27.17 -20.21
N TYR A 196 -17.40 26.68 -21.39
CA TYR A 196 -16.06 26.16 -21.66
C TYR A 196 -14.94 27.22 -21.57
N THR A 197 -15.29 28.49 -21.54
CA THR A 197 -14.33 29.58 -21.30
C THR A 197 -14.04 29.84 -19.81
N GLU A 198 -14.81 29.26 -18.92
CA GLU A 198 -14.63 29.34 -17.47
C GLU A 198 -14.18 28.00 -16.90
N VAL A 199 -12.89 27.83 -16.67
CA VAL A 199 -12.35 26.60 -16.08
C VAL A 199 -12.59 26.64 -14.58
N ARG A 200 -13.31 25.64 -14.07
CA ARG A 200 -13.72 25.54 -12.66
C ARG A 200 -13.22 24.25 -12.03
N ALA A 201 -12.99 24.28 -10.70
CA ALA A 201 -12.59 23.14 -9.93
C ALA A 201 -13.70 22.06 -9.91
N PRO A 202 -13.44 20.80 -10.37
CA PRO A 202 -14.43 19.74 -10.34
C PRO A 202 -14.66 19.16 -8.94
N ILE A 203 -13.64 19.26 -8.06
CA ILE A 203 -13.66 18.84 -6.66
C ILE A 203 -13.17 19.96 -5.77
N LYS A 204 -13.38 19.86 -4.44
CA LYS A 204 -12.65 20.66 -3.46
C LYS A 204 -11.24 20.12 -3.30
N GLY A 205 -10.28 20.95 -2.94
CA GLY A 205 -8.90 20.50 -2.68
C GLY A 205 -7.92 21.64 -2.79
N THR A 206 -6.64 21.31 -2.80
CA THR A 206 -5.53 22.24 -2.98
C THR A 206 -4.92 22.06 -4.35
N ILE A 207 -4.54 23.13 -5.01
CA ILE A 207 -3.82 23.09 -6.29
C ILE A 207 -2.39 22.66 -6.01
N THR A 208 -1.99 21.51 -6.53
CA THR A 208 -0.63 20.98 -6.35
C THR A 208 0.31 21.39 -7.49
N GLU A 209 -0.20 21.47 -8.71
CA GLU A 209 0.58 21.88 -9.88
C GLU A 209 -0.24 22.74 -10.83
N ARG A 210 0.43 23.69 -11.48
CA ARG A 210 -0.12 24.61 -12.47
C ARG A 210 0.75 24.61 -13.72
N PHE A 211 0.17 24.30 -14.87
CA PHE A 211 0.88 24.13 -16.15
C PHE A 211 0.72 25.31 -17.12
N VAL A 212 0.01 26.37 -16.73
CA VAL A 212 -0.35 27.47 -17.60
C VAL A 212 -0.20 28.83 -16.96
N ASN A 213 0.01 29.88 -17.78
CA ASN A 213 0.17 31.26 -17.35
C ASN A 213 -0.84 32.18 -18.05
N VAL A 214 -1.05 33.38 -17.49
CA VAL A 214 -1.84 34.43 -18.12
C VAL A 214 -1.20 34.81 -19.47
N GLY A 215 -2.00 34.82 -20.53
CA GLY A 215 -1.55 35.12 -21.88
C GLY A 215 -1.25 33.89 -22.74
N ASP A 216 -1.13 32.71 -22.15
CA ASP A 216 -0.92 31.48 -22.90
C ASP A 216 -2.14 31.15 -23.77
N GLN A 217 -1.88 30.56 -24.94
CA GLN A 217 -2.87 29.93 -25.80
C GLN A 217 -3.01 28.47 -25.40
N VAL A 218 -4.19 28.08 -24.95
CA VAL A 218 -4.48 26.67 -24.61
C VAL A 218 -5.22 25.99 -25.77
N THR A 219 -5.04 24.68 -25.87
CA THR A 219 -5.75 23.81 -26.83
C THR A 219 -6.70 22.88 -26.07
N VAL A 220 -7.69 22.32 -26.79
CA VAL A 220 -8.63 21.36 -26.19
C VAL A 220 -7.85 20.14 -25.66
N ASN A 221 -8.23 19.69 -24.47
CA ASN A 221 -7.56 18.62 -23.68
C ASN A 221 -6.12 18.94 -23.22
N GLN A 222 -5.72 20.23 -23.22
CA GLN A 222 -4.48 20.62 -22.58
C GLN A 222 -4.63 20.57 -21.06
N HIS A 223 -3.65 19.99 -20.37
CA HIS A 223 -3.58 19.92 -18.92
C HIS A 223 -3.30 21.31 -18.32
N LEU A 224 -4.08 21.71 -17.35
CA LEU A 224 -4.05 23.07 -16.76
C LEU A 224 -3.64 23.07 -15.31
N PHE A 225 -4.26 22.20 -14.49
CA PHE A 225 -4.04 22.12 -13.05
C PHE A 225 -4.18 20.68 -12.56
N ASP A 226 -3.47 20.39 -11.48
CA ASP A 226 -3.71 19.22 -10.62
C ASP A 226 -4.32 19.69 -9.30
N ILE A 227 -5.42 19.04 -8.88
CA ILE A 227 -6.12 19.34 -7.65
C ILE A 227 -6.19 18.09 -6.80
N VAL A 228 -5.72 18.18 -5.56
CA VAL A 228 -5.67 17.07 -4.61
C VAL A 228 -6.49 17.42 -3.37
N ASP A 229 -7.38 16.52 -2.97
CA ASP A 229 -8.12 16.65 -1.71
C ASP A 229 -7.32 16.02 -0.56
N PHE A 230 -6.62 16.84 0.21
CA PHE A 230 -5.83 16.40 1.37
C PHE A 230 -6.67 15.82 2.52
N ASP A 231 -8.00 16.00 2.51
CA ASP A 231 -8.89 15.33 3.47
C ASP A 231 -9.14 13.87 3.09
N SER A 232 -8.72 13.44 1.89
CA SER A 232 -8.91 12.10 1.34
C SER A 232 -7.63 11.26 1.31
N ILE A 233 -6.65 11.56 2.17
CA ILE A 233 -5.39 10.80 2.22
C ILE A 233 -5.65 9.39 2.74
N VAL A 234 -5.13 8.40 2.01
CA VAL A 234 -5.24 6.99 2.34
C VAL A 234 -3.88 6.30 2.19
N ALA A 235 -3.68 5.24 2.97
CA ALA A 235 -2.61 4.28 2.75
C ALA A 235 -3.21 2.99 2.16
N ARG A 236 -2.71 2.55 0.99
CA ARG A 236 -3.13 1.30 0.36
C ARG A 236 -2.08 0.24 0.59
N VAL A 237 -2.43 -0.77 1.38
CA VAL A 237 -1.56 -1.90 1.68
C VAL A 237 -2.09 -3.18 1.05
N TYR A 238 -1.18 -4.09 0.69
CA TYR A 238 -1.52 -5.35 0.05
C TYR A 238 -1.24 -6.49 1.03
N VAL A 239 -2.31 -7.04 1.59
CA VAL A 239 -2.26 -8.05 2.65
C VAL A 239 -2.43 -9.45 2.03
N PRO A 240 -1.57 -10.44 2.39
CA PRO A 240 -1.74 -11.82 1.95
C PRO A 240 -3.11 -12.39 2.34
N GLU A 241 -3.74 -13.16 1.44
CA GLU A 241 -5.08 -13.74 1.63
C GLU A 241 -5.20 -14.53 2.95
N LYS A 242 -4.14 -15.23 3.35
CA LYS A 242 -4.10 -16.02 4.59
C LYS A 242 -4.30 -15.19 5.87
N GLU A 243 -4.03 -13.88 5.85
CA GLU A 243 -4.20 -12.97 7.00
C GLU A 243 -5.55 -12.23 6.97
N LEU A 244 -6.32 -12.39 5.88
CA LEU A 244 -7.53 -11.60 5.66
C LEU A 244 -8.63 -11.86 6.72
N TYR A 245 -8.70 -13.09 7.24
CA TYR A 245 -9.69 -13.46 8.27
C TYR A 245 -9.53 -12.67 9.58
N ARG A 246 -8.35 -12.06 9.80
CA ARG A 246 -8.01 -11.24 10.97
C ARG A 246 -8.34 -9.77 10.79
N LEU A 247 -8.76 -9.36 9.58
CA LEU A 247 -8.98 -7.96 9.24
C LEU A 247 -10.46 -7.66 9.05
N GLN A 248 -10.90 -6.54 9.62
CA GLN A 248 -12.26 -6.02 9.49
C GLN A 248 -12.25 -4.51 9.29
N PRO A 249 -13.22 -3.94 8.55
CA PRO A 249 -13.40 -2.50 8.50
C PRO A 249 -13.60 -1.92 9.91
N GLY A 250 -13.03 -0.74 10.15
CA GLY A 250 -13.06 -0.06 11.45
C GLY A 250 -11.93 -0.41 12.41
N GLN A 251 -11.07 -1.38 12.10
CA GLN A 251 -9.88 -1.66 12.91
C GLN A 251 -8.91 -0.49 12.91
N VAL A 252 -8.24 -0.30 14.04
CA VAL A 252 -7.22 0.73 14.20
C VAL A 252 -5.95 0.33 13.47
N ALA A 253 -5.36 1.29 12.78
CA ALA A 253 -4.05 1.19 12.17
C ALA A 253 -3.14 2.28 12.72
N ARG A 254 -1.87 1.96 12.97
CA ARG A 254 -0.83 2.93 13.29
C ARG A 254 0.02 3.18 12.06
N LEU A 255 0.32 4.44 11.81
CA LEU A 255 1.14 4.87 10.67
C LEU A 255 2.37 5.61 11.20
N PHE A 256 3.51 5.22 10.68
CA PHE A 256 4.80 5.85 10.97
C PHE A 256 5.32 6.46 9.67
N ALA A 257 5.41 7.78 9.63
CA ALA A 257 5.95 8.55 8.52
C ALA A 257 7.24 9.23 8.99
N GLU A 258 8.39 8.64 8.72
CA GLU A 258 9.70 9.18 9.17
C GLU A 258 9.92 10.63 8.73
N ALA A 259 9.45 10.99 7.54
CA ALA A 259 9.56 12.35 7.01
C ALA A 259 8.64 13.36 7.72
N ALA A 260 7.59 12.90 8.42
CA ALA A 260 6.61 13.74 9.13
C ALA A 260 6.83 13.76 10.66
N GLY A 261 7.89 13.12 11.14
CA GLY A 261 8.24 12.99 12.56
C GLY A 261 8.12 11.55 13.05
N THR A 262 8.61 11.30 14.26
CA THR A 262 8.66 9.95 14.87
C THR A 262 7.31 9.50 15.46
N ASP A 263 6.34 10.40 15.59
CA ASP A 263 5.08 10.11 16.25
C ASP A 263 4.18 9.22 15.37
N ALA A 264 3.67 8.17 15.98
CA ALA A 264 2.67 7.32 15.36
C ALA A 264 1.37 8.10 15.11
N ARG A 265 0.85 8.04 13.89
CA ARG A 265 -0.47 8.57 13.54
C ARG A 265 -1.50 7.44 13.56
N THR A 266 -2.69 7.74 14.01
CA THR A 266 -3.78 6.76 14.03
C THR A 266 -4.62 6.89 12.79
N GLY A 267 -4.78 5.79 12.06
CA GLY A 267 -5.74 5.63 10.97
C GLY A 267 -6.72 4.52 11.28
N THR A 268 -7.66 4.30 10.37
CA THR A 268 -8.64 3.22 10.48
C THR A 268 -8.72 2.45 9.16
N VAL A 269 -8.89 1.15 9.24
CA VAL A 269 -9.20 0.33 8.06
C VAL A 269 -10.58 0.75 7.54
N ASP A 270 -10.60 1.43 6.38
CA ASP A 270 -11.83 1.89 5.74
C ASP A 270 -12.53 0.74 5.01
N ARG A 271 -11.79 0.07 4.16
CA ARG A 271 -12.35 -1.03 3.35
C ARG A 271 -11.30 -2.04 2.91
N LEU A 272 -11.77 -3.28 2.71
CA LEU A 272 -11.04 -4.36 2.09
C LEU A 272 -11.59 -4.57 0.67
N ALA A 273 -10.71 -4.71 -0.32
CA ALA A 273 -11.15 -4.99 -1.67
C ALA A 273 -11.84 -6.37 -1.73
N PRO A 274 -12.98 -6.51 -2.42
CA PRO A 274 -13.72 -7.77 -2.49
C PRO A 274 -13.09 -8.80 -3.47
N ARG A 275 -11.84 -8.58 -3.86
CA ARG A 275 -11.12 -9.39 -4.84
C ARG A 275 -9.68 -9.62 -4.40
N VAL A 276 -9.23 -10.87 -4.49
CA VAL A 276 -7.82 -11.26 -4.38
C VAL A 276 -7.14 -11.05 -5.74
N ASP A 277 -5.96 -10.48 -5.74
CA ASP A 277 -5.11 -10.44 -6.94
C ASP A 277 -4.47 -11.84 -7.13
N PRO A 278 -4.81 -12.56 -8.23
CA PRO A 278 -4.32 -13.93 -8.44
C PRO A 278 -2.82 -14.02 -8.73
N LYS A 279 -2.16 -12.91 -9.06
CA LYS A 279 -0.71 -12.90 -9.34
C LYS A 279 0.11 -12.82 -8.05
N SER A 280 -0.34 -12.00 -7.10
CA SER A 280 0.35 -11.77 -5.84
C SER A 280 -0.24 -12.54 -4.65
N GLY A 281 -1.46 -13.09 -4.77
CA GLY A 281 -2.18 -13.70 -3.66
C GLY A 281 -2.54 -12.72 -2.54
N THR A 282 -2.69 -11.43 -2.87
CA THR A 282 -2.95 -10.37 -1.89
C THR A 282 -4.30 -9.69 -2.11
N VAL A 283 -4.79 -9.08 -1.05
CA VAL A 283 -5.99 -8.24 -1.06
C VAL A 283 -5.59 -6.81 -0.72
N LYS A 284 -6.09 -5.85 -1.49
CA LYS A 284 -5.89 -4.44 -1.23
C LYS A 284 -6.74 -3.98 -0.05
N VAL A 285 -6.09 -3.48 0.99
CA VAL A 285 -6.71 -2.87 2.17
C VAL A 285 -6.45 -1.37 2.12
N THR A 286 -7.51 -0.58 2.25
CA THR A 286 -7.43 0.88 2.29
C THR A 286 -7.57 1.33 3.73
N VAL A 287 -6.59 2.08 4.20
CA VAL A 287 -6.55 2.69 5.53
C VAL A 287 -6.77 4.18 5.37
N ALA A 288 -7.86 4.70 5.92
CA ALA A 288 -8.17 6.12 5.96
C ALA A 288 -7.35 6.82 7.05
N ILE A 289 -6.81 7.98 6.73
CA ILE A 289 -5.96 8.76 7.62
C ILE A 289 -6.61 10.12 7.83
N PRO A 290 -6.85 10.56 9.07
CA PRO A 290 -7.33 11.91 9.34
C PRO A 290 -6.34 12.96 8.79
N ARG A 291 -6.89 14.08 8.29
CA ARG A 291 -6.07 15.21 7.81
C ARG A 291 -5.00 15.59 8.85
N SER A 292 -3.79 15.75 8.40
CA SER A 292 -2.66 16.22 9.18
C SER A 292 -1.81 17.13 8.31
N GLU A 293 -1.38 18.27 8.85
CA GLU A 293 -0.59 19.27 8.12
C GLU A 293 0.75 18.74 7.60
N ASN A 294 1.26 17.68 8.23
CA ASN A 294 2.58 17.11 7.91
C ASN A 294 2.53 15.85 7.05
N LEU A 295 1.34 15.42 6.59
CA LEU A 295 1.19 14.25 5.74
C LEU A 295 0.82 14.66 4.32
N LEU A 296 1.70 14.36 3.38
CA LEU A 296 1.51 14.66 1.96
C LEU A 296 1.38 13.37 1.14
N PRO A 297 0.54 13.35 0.09
CA PRO A 297 0.55 12.28 -0.90
C PRO A 297 1.97 12.05 -1.46
N GLY A 298 2.32 10.79 -1.69
CA GLY A 298 3.66 10.39 -2.12
C GLY A 298 4.63 10.08 -0.98
N MET A 299 4.36 10.49 0.27
CA MET A 299 5.20 10.15 1.41
C MET A 299 5.19 8.66 1.70
N TYR A 300 6.37 8.11 1.97
CA TYR A 300 6.55 6.73 2.40
C TYR A 300 6.16 6.55 3.86
N VAL A 301 5.35 5.54 4.13
CA VAL A 301 4.86 5.23 5.48
C VAL A 301 4.92 3.74 5.76
N THR A 302 5.16 3.42 7.02
CA THR A 302 4.95 2.07 7.56
C THR A 302 3.60 2.02 8.26
N VAL A 303 2.75 1.10 7.85
CA VAL A 303 1.40 0.87 8.38
C VAL A 303 1.41 -0.39 9.23
N GLU A 304 1.01 -0.29 10.48
CA GLU A 304 0.77 -1.40 11.38
C GLU A 304 -0.73 -1.60 11.55
N LEU A 305 -1.25 -2.69 11.02
CA LEU A 305 -2.65 -3.09 11.20
C LEU A 305 -2.75 -3.90 12.49
N ILE A 306 -3.48 -3.40 13.48
CA ILE A 306 -3.70 -4.09 14.75
C ILE A 306 -4.78 -5.15 14.51
N THR A 307 -4.39 -6.43 14.60
CA THR A 307 -5.30 -7.53 14.31
C THR A 307 -5.96 -8.11 15.54
N GLU A 308 -5.27 -8.11 16.67
CA GLU A 308 -5.76 -8.68 17.92
C GLU A 308 -5.07 -8.00 19.09
N VAL A 309 -5.80 -7.77 20.20
CA VAL A 309 -5.30 -7.12 21.40
C VAL A 309 -5.78 -7.91 22.61
N HIS A 310 -4.84 -8.35 23.45
CA HIS A 310 -5.13 -8.93 24.77
C HIS A 310 -4.62 -7.98 25.87
N GLU A 311 -5.51 -7.48 26.70
CA GLU A 311 -5.17 -6.46 27.72
C GLU A 311 -4.53 -7.04 28.98
N ASP A 312 -4.77 -8.32 29.29
CA ASP A 312 -4.33 -8.99 30.53
C ASP A 312 -3.56 -10.29 30.22
N ALA A 313 -2.66 -10.24 29.24
CA ALA A 313 -1.83 -11.37 28.82
C ALA A 313 -0.60 -11.52 29.72
N VAL A 314 -0.13 -12.75 29.93
CA VAL A 314 1.17 -13.01 30.58
C VAL A 314 2.26 -12.76 29.53
N LEU A 315 3.17 -11.83 29.82
CA LEU A 315 4.21 -11.39 28.88
C LEU A 315 5.50 -12.17 29.11
N VAL A 316 5.88 -13.02 28.15
CA VAL A 316 7.17 -13.73 28.17
C VAL A 316 8.12 -13.02 27.23
N PRO A 317 9.25 -12.46 27.72
CA PRO A 317 10.22 -11.80 26.83
C PRO A 317 10.79 -12.79 25.81
N LYS A 318 10.92 -12.38 24.57
CA LYS A 318 11.51 -13.21 23.49
C LYS A 318 12.94 -13.66 23.80
N LYS A 319 13.66 -12.93 24.65
CA LYS A 319 14.98 -13.31 25.15
C LYS A 319 14.96 -14.61 25.94
N ALA A 320 13.83 -14.95 26.59
CA ALA A 320 13.68 -16.19 27.37
C ALA A 320 13.41 -17.43 26.51
N LEU A 321 13.14 -17.26 25.21
CA LEU A 321 12.77 -18.35 24.32
C LEU A 321 13.98 -19.13 23.84
N VAL A 322 13.87 -20.45 23.92
CA VAL A 322 14.86 -21.39 23.38
C VAL A 322 14.21 -22.15 22.22
N TYR A 323 14.81 -22.02 21.05
CA TYR A 323 14.35 -22.70 19.84
C TYR A 323 15.13 -24.01 19.67
N ASP A 324 14.39 -25.13 19.64
CA ASP A 324 14.94 -26.44 19.39
C ASP A 324 14.13 -27.12 18.28
N ALA A 325 14.73 -27.21 17.09
CA ALA A 325 14.06 -27.59 15.85
C ALA A 325 12.83 -26.73 15.59
N ASP A 326 11.64 -27.30 15.51
CA ASP A 326 10.36 -26.61 15.27
C ASP A 326 9.60 -26.27 16.56
N GLN A 327 10.23 -26.44 17.73
CA GLN A 327 9.58 -26.23 19.03
C GLN A 327 10.21 -25.04 19.77
N ILE A 328 9.38 -24.36 20.54
CA ILE A 328 9.78 -23.22 21.38
C ILE A 328 9.65 -23.63 22.84
N PHE A 329 10.72 -23.46 23.57
CA PHE A 329 10.79 -23.78 24.99
C PHE A 329 11.15 -22.57 25.84
N VAL A 330 10.75 -22.61 27.11
CA VAL A 330 11.19 -21.67 28.14
C VAL A 330 11.62 -22.46 29.36
N PHE A 331 12.66 -22.00 30.05
CA PHE A 331 13.07 -22.55 31.32
C PHE A 331 12.44 -21.73 32.44
N ARG A 332 11.56 -22.37 33.24
CA ARG A 332 10.98 -21.80 34.46
C ARG A 332 11.81 -22.22 35.66
N MET A 333 12.25 -21.28 36.47
CA MET A 333 12.93 -21.54 37.74
C MET A 333 11.92 -21.92 38.81
N LYS A 334 12.16 -23.01 39.50
CA LYS A 334 11.40 -23.47 40.67
C LYS A 334 12.01 -22.91 41.98
N ASP A 335 11.27 -23.08 43.10
CA ASP A 335 11.72 -22.62 44.42
C ASP A 335 12.88 -23.46 44.99
N ASP A 336 13.12 -24.64 44.45
CA ASP A 336 14.21 -25.55 44.82
C ASP A 336 15.54 -25.30 44.06
N GLU A 337 15.67 -24.11 43.43
CA GLU A 337 16.84 -23.72 42.61
C GLU A 337 17.09 -24.66 41.43
N THR A 338 16.07 -25.32 40.93
CA THR A 338 16.11 -26.09 39.70
C THR A 338 15.32 -25.42 38.59
N VAL A 339 15.57 -25.80 37.34
CA VAL A 339 14.81 -25.31 36.20
C VAL A 339 13.98 -26.41 35.54
N GLU A 340 12.79 -26.04 35.11
CA GLU A 340 11.87 -26.89 34.36
C GLU A 340 11.76 -26.40 32.92
N ARG A 341 11.98 -27.30 31.96
CA ARG A 341 11.85 -27.01 30.54
C ARG A 341 10.39 -27.15 30.11
N LEU A 342 9.75 -26.03 29.74
CA LEU A 342 8.35 -26.00 29.32
C LEU A 342 8.24 -25.75 27.83
N LEU A 343 7.44 -26.57 27.14
CA LEU A 343 7.08 -26.37 25.74
C LEU A 343 6.05 -25.26 25.65
N ILE A 344 6.32 -24.20 24.86
CA ILE A 344 5.45 -23.05 24.71
C ILE A 344 4.77 -23.08 23.33
N GLN A 345 3.47 -22.86 23.34
CA GLN A 345 2.72 -22.49 22.15
C GLN A 345 2.36 -21.01 22.29
N ALA A 346 2.79 -20.21 21.34
CA ALA A 346 2.45 -18.78 21.32
C ALA A 346 0.99 -18.58 20.93
N ALA A 347 0.18 -17.95 21.78
CA ALA A 347 -1.17 -17.50 21.46
C ALA A 347 -1.10 -16.20 20.66
N LEU A 348 -0.41 -15.18 21.20
CA LEU A 348 -0.08 -13.93 20.53
C LEU A 348 1.42 -13.64 20.64
N GLN A 349 1.91 -12.82 19.71
CA GLN A 349 3.27 -12.28 19.80
C GLN A 349 3.33 -10.86 19.27
N ASP A 350 4.10 -10.02 19.97
CA ASP A 350 4.46 -8.68 19.52
C ASP A 350 5.95 -8.61 19.13
N ARG A 351 6.56 -7.42 19.17
CA ARG A 351 7.99 -7.23 18.87
C ARG A 351 8.91 -7.88 19.89
N ASP A 352 8.59 -7.75 21.20
CA ASP A 352 9.49 -8.02 22.33
C ASP A 352 9.02 -9.19 23.18
N HIS A 353 7.71 -9.52 23.15
CA HIS A 353 7.07 -10.52 23.99
C HIS A 353 6.26 -11.54 23.21
N ILE A 354 5.98 -12.67 23.87
CA ILE A 354 4.95 -13.62 23.46
C ILE A 354 3.99 -13.88 24.63
N GLU A 355 2.74 -14.18 24.28
CA GLU A 355 1.75 -14.72 25.21
C GLU A 355 1.75 -16.24 25.11
N PRO A 356 2.07 -16.98 26.18
CA PRO A 356 2.01 -18.43 26.17
C PRO A 356 0.57 -18.92 26.33
N ALA A 357 0.21 -20.02 25.65
CA ALA A 357 -1.10 -20.63 25.80
C ALA A 357 -1.21 -21.39 27.15
N GLY A 358 -1.44 -20.64 28.25
CA GLY A 358 -1.95 -21.19 29.53
C GLY A 358 -1.03 -22.04 30.41
N ILE A 359 0.31 -22.05 30.15
CA ILE A 359 1.26 -22.88 30.94
C ILE A 359 2.00 -22.05 31.99
N LEU A 360 2.11 -20.74 31.81
CA LEU A 360 2.83 -19.82 32.69
C LEU A 360 1.86 -18.84 33.31
N GLU A 361 2.14 -18.45 34.56
CA GLU A 361 1.36 -17.47 35.31
C GLU A 361 2.19 -16.22 35.63
N ALA A 362 1.51 -15.12 35.92
CA ALA A 362 2.18 -13.93 36.42
C ALA A 362 2.87 -14.21 37.75
N GLY A 363 4.15 -13.82 37.88
CA GLY A 363 4.99 -14.12 39.03
C GLY A 363 5.94 -15.30 38.80
N ASP A 364 5.73 -16.14 37.79
CA ASP A 364 6.69 -17.18 37.42
C ASP A 364 8.03 -16.52 37.02
N ARG A 365 9.13 -17.15 37.42
CA ARG A 365 10.49 -16.70 37.09
C ARG A 365 11.00 -17.48 35.90
N VAL A 366 11.28 -16.80 34.78
CA VAL A 366 11.81 -17.41 33.56
C VAL A 366 13.26 -16.99 33.32
N VAL A 367 14.05 -17.90 32.77
CA VAL A 367 15.46 -17.69 32.51
C VAL A 367 15.61 -16.87 31.22
N VAL A 368 16.33 -15.73 31.27
CA VAL A 368 16.63 -14.85 30.14
C VAL A 368 18.11 -14.83 29.77
N GLY A 369 18.98 -15.38 30.59
CA GLY A 369 20.43 -15.54 30.32
C GLY A 369 20.95 -16.87 30.87
N GLY A 370 21.88 -17.52 30.14
CA GLY A 370 22.46 -18.82 30.51
C GLY A 370 21.74 -20.07 29.99
N GLN A 371 20.68 -19.89 29.17
CA GLN A 371 19.80 -20.99 28.71
C GLN A 371 20.53 -22.10 27.93
N SER A 372 21.62 -21.76 27.19
CA SER A 372 22.33 -22.70 26.32
C SER A 372 22.98 -23.89 27.05
N SER A 373 23.23 -23.73 28.35
CA SER A 373 23.87 -24.75 29.19
C SER A 373 22.87 -25.56 30.04
N LEU A 374 21.57 -25.23 29.96
CA LEU A 374 20.54 -25.83 30.79
C LEU A 374 19.92 -27.06 30.14
N LYS A 375 19.64 -28.04 31.00
CA LYS A 375 18.79 -29.20 30.72
C LYS A 375 17.60 -29.18 31.70
N ASP A 376 16.58 -29.94 31.42
CA ASP A 376 15.47 -30.13 32.35
C ASP A 376 15.97 -30.69 33.68
N GLY A 377 15.64 -30.04 34.79
CA GLY A 377 16.07 -30.40 36.13
C GLY A 377 17.46 -29.90 36.57
N SER A 378 18.19 -29.13 35.73
CA SER A 378 19.52 -28.63 36.10
C SER A 378 19.45 -27.70 37.31
N MET A 379 20.43 -27.85 38.23
CA MET A 379 20.64 -26.92 39.37
C MET A 379 21.18 -25.57 38.83
N VAL A 380 20.64 -24.48 39.36
CA VAL A 380 20.96 -23.13 38.91
C VAL A 380 21.30 -22.19 40.06
N ARG A 381 22.14 -21.19 39.73
CA ARG A 381 22.52 -20.13 40.66
C ARG A 381 22.18 -18.77 40.03
N LEU A 382 21.42 -17.97 40.76
CA LEU A 382 21.08 -16.60 40.31
C LEU A 382 22.33 -15.71 40.31
N VAL A 383 22.60 -15.08 39.15
CA VAL A 383 23.67 -14.09 38.99
C VAL A 383 23.11 -12.69 38.85
N GLY A 384 21.87 -12.53 38.36
CA GLY A 384 21.16 -11.27 38.23
C GLY A 384 19.65 -11.46 38.11
N THR A 385 18.89 -10.50 38.64
CA THR A 385 17.44 -10.38 38.36
C THR A 385 17.23 -9.12 37.50
N GLU A 386 16.85 -9.25 36.24
CA GLU A 386 16.34 -8.11 35.45
C GLU A 386 14.96 -7.73 36.05
N GLN A 387 14.82 -6.46 36.48
CA GLN A 387 13.50 -5.96 36.88
C GLN A 387 12.65 -5.74 35.63
N PRO A 388 11.38 -6.15 35.60
CA PRO A 388 10.52 -5.89 34.44
C PRO A 388 10.24 -4.39 34.36
N GLY A 389 10.75 -3.74 33.29
CA GLY A 389 10.28 -2.43 32.82
C GLY A 389 10.89 -1.19 33.45
N GLU A 390 12.19 -0.95 33.28
CA GLU A 390 12.68 0.41 33.13
C GLU A 390 13.03 0.62 31.66
N ALA A 391 12.11 1.29 30.93
CA ALA A 391 12.42 1.89 29.68
C ALA A 391 13.52 2.93 29.93
N ASP A 392 14.66 2.75 29.29
CA ASP A 392 15.79 3.66 29.26
C ASP A 392 15.31 5.08 28.91
N SER A 393 15.05 5.89 29.95
CA SER A 393 14.90 7.33 29.81
C SER A 393 16.30 7.90 29.75
N GLY A 394 16.89 7.92 28.55
CA GLY A 394 18.14 8.60 28.26
C GLY A 394 18.02 10.06 28.64
N GLU A 395 18.48 10.39 29.82
CA GLU A 395 18.69 11.74 30.31
C GLU A 395 19.96 12.28 29.67
N GLU A 396 19.78 12.95 28.53
CA GLU A 396 20.84 13.71 27.84
C GLU A 396 21.08 15.01 28.61
N THR A 397 22.03 14.98 29.54
CA THR A 397 22.54 16.17 30.21
C THR A 397 23.34 17.00 29.22
N ALA A 398 22.75 18.12 28.80
CA ALA A 398 23.42 19.21 28.10
C ALA A 398 24.46 19.87 29.02
N SER A 399 25.70 20.02 28.49
CA SER A 399 26.71 21.01 28.92
C SER A 399 27.16 21.79 27.72
#